data_2c490d0c3b86d9542af9d1d38b564572
#
_entry.id   2c490d0c3b86d9542af9d1d38b564572
#
_cell.length_a   1.000
_cell.length_b   1.000
_cell.length_c   1.000
_cell.angle_alpha   90.00
_cell.angle_beta   90.00
_cell.angle_gamma   90.00
#
_symmetry.space_group_name_H-M   'P 1'
#
loop_
_entity.id
_entity.type
_entity.pdbx_description
1 polymer ?
#
loop_
_entity_poly.entity_id
_entity_poly.type
_entity_poly.pdbx_seq_one_letter_code
_entity_poly.pdbx_strand_id
1 'polypeptide(L)'
;MFTGIIEEVGRVTGIAHENGNRRLTVAAARLNQELKTGDSIAVSGVCLTAIEITPTSFAADLAAETWKRTSFSRIKKDVLVNLELPMRADGRFGGHIVQGHVDGTGKFLALDQVRGAEDYWLRIEIPPELARYVIFKGSLCIEGISVTVAQIEGTKVTAAIIPHTVKMTNLKSLKAGDPVNLEVDMVAKYVEKMLRGESANSALTVERLVREGF
;
A
#
# COMPACT_ATOMS: atom_id res chain seq x y z
N MET A 1 1.08 11.94 3.10
CA MET A 1 2.21 11.03 2.87
C MET A 1 2.46 10.21 4.11
N PHE A 2 2.84 8.96 3.94
CA PHE A 2 3.05 7.95 4.98
C PHE A 2 4.44 7.34 4.81
N THR A 3 4.83 6.48 5.75
CA THR A 3 6.15 5.83 5.76
C THR A 3 6.07 4.32 5.56
N GLY A 4 4.89 3.75 5.71
CA GLY A 4 4.66 2.30 5.72
C GLY A 4 5.05 1.65 7.06
N ILE A 5 5.11 2.44 8.13
CA ILE A 5 5.32 1.95 9.49
C ILE A 5 3.98 1.97 10.21
N ILE A 6 3.43 0.79 10.42
CA ILE A 6 2.10 0.65 11.02
C ILE A 6 2.13 1.05 12.49
N GLU A 7 1.17 1.88 12.86
CA GLU A 7 1.07 2.42 14.20
C GLU A 7 0.01 1.69 15.05
N GLU A 8 -1.07 1.23 14.43
CA GLU A 8 -2.15 0.52 15.10
C GLU A 8 -2.81 -0.49 14.17
N VAL A 9 -3.34 -1.57 14.72
CA VAL A 9 -4.24 -2.48 13.99
C VAL A 9 -5.67 -2.17 14.42
N GLY A 10 -6.43 -1.58 13.49
CA GLY A 10 -7.86 -1.33 13.64
C GLY A 10 -8.72 -2.51 13.21
N ARG A 11 -10.03 -2.37 13.43
CA ARG A 11 -11.03 -3.36 13.03
C ARG A 11 -12.17 -2.68 12.27
N VAL A 12 -12.55 -3.22 11.14
CA VAL A 12 -13.75 -2.77 10.41
C VAL A 12 -15.00 -3.12 11.21
N THR A 13 -15.77 -2.12 11.61
CA THR A 13 -17.01 -2.30 12.37
C THR A 13 -18.26 -2.08 11.53
N GLY A 14 -18.14 -1.36 10.41
CA GLY A 14 -19.26 -1.09 9.52
C GLY A 14 -18.84 -0.82 8.09
N ILE A 15 -19.71 -1.20 7.17
CA ILE A 15 -19.64 -0.85 5.75
C ILE A 15 -21.07 -0.46 5.37
N ALA A 16 -21.31 0.82 5.09
CA ALA A 16 -22.61 1.33 4.70
C ALA A 16 -22.62 1.79 3.24
N HIS A 17 -23.79 1.73 2.63
CA HIS A 17 -24.08 2.31 1.34
C HIS A 17 -25.09 3.44 1.55
N GLU A 18 -24.60 4.67 1.54
CA GLU A 18 -25.44 5.85 1.79
C GLU A 18 -25.31 6.82 0.61
N ASN A 19 -26.45 7.24 0.05
CA ASN A 19 -26.51 8.23 -1.02
C ASN A 19 -25.57 7.96 -2.23
N GLY A 20 -25.37 6.67 -2.59
CA GLY A 20 -24.48 6.25 -3.65
C GLY A 20 -22.99 6.17 -3.26
N ASN A 21 -22.64 6.61 -2.08
CA ASN A 21 -21.29 6.50 -1.51
C ASN A 21 -21.17 5.27 -0.63
N ARG A 22 -19.96 4.75 -0.54
CA ARG A 22 -19.62 3.67 0.40
C ARG A 22 -18.86 4.26 1.57
N ARG A 23 -19.34 3.97 2.78
CA ARG A 23 -18.73 4.44 4.01
C ARG A 23 -18.14 3.26 4.78
N LEU A 24 -16.88 3.36 5.12
CA LEU A 24 -16.15 2.42 5.97
C LEU A 24 -16.07 3.00 7.38
N THR A 25 -16.43 2.19 8.39
CA THR A 25 -16.22 2.55 9.80
C THR A 25 -15.17 1.62 10.39
N VAL A 26 -14.15 2.20 11.03
CA VAL A 26 -13.02 1.49 11.61
C VAL A 26 -12.91 1.81 13.09
N ALA A 27 -12.89 0.78 13.93
CA ALA A 27 -12.54 0.93 15.34
C ALA A 27 -11.01 1.04 15.47
N ALA A 28 -10.57 2.09 16.18
CA ALA A 28 -9.20 2.36 16.53
C ALA A 28 -9.19 3.04 17.90
N ALA A 29 -8.38 2.57 18.83
CA ALA A 29 -8.40 3.08 20.20
C ALA A 29 -7.41 4.22 20.42
N ARG A 30 -6.22 4.10 19.83
CA ARG A 30 -5.10 5.03 20.04
C ARG A 30 -5.10 6.19 19.05
N LEU A 31 -5.12 5.89 17.75
CA LEU A 31 -4.97 6.92 16.73
C LEU A 31 -6.16 7.90 16.67
N ASN A 32 -7.35 7.48 17.09
CA ASN A 32 -8.51 8.36 17.18
C ASN A 32 -8.33 9.54 18.15
N GLN A 33 -7.40 9.46 19.10
CA GLN A 33 -7.11 10.56 20.03
C GLN A 33 -6.34 11.70 19.36
N GLU A 34 -5.61 11.40 18.29
CA GLU A 34 -4.80 12.36 17.53
C GLU A 34 -5.51 12.83 16.25
N LEU A 35 -6.44 12.00 15.73
CA LEU A 35 -7.12 12.20 14.46
C LEU A 35 -8.19 13.30 14.56
N LYS A 36 -8.27 14.16 13.56
CA LYS A 36 -9.30 15.19 13.42
C LYS A 36 -10.08 14.98 12.14
N THR A 37 -11.34 15.43 12.13
CA THR A 37 -12.15 15.39 10.91
C THR A 37 -11.47 16.18 9.79
N GLY A 38 -11.32 15.53 8.63
CA GLY A 38 -10.61 16.07 7.47
C GLY A 38 -9.15 15.61 7.38
N ASP A 39 -8.59 14.99 8.41
CA ASP A 39 -7.23 14.44 8.34
C ASP A 39 -7.18 13.22 7.44
N SER A 40 -6.03 13.03 6.81
CA SER A 40 -5.73 11.78 6.10
C SER A 40 -5.33 10.69 7.11
N ILE A 41 -5.70 9.46 6.81
CA ILE A 41 -5.22 8.25 7.50
C ILE A 41 -5.03 7.14 6.47
N ALA A 42 -3.94 6.39 6.56
CA ALA A 42 -3.78 5.18 5.75
C ALA A 42 -4.50 4.00 6.44
N VAL A 43 -5.38 3.34 5.70
CA VAL A 43 -6.09 2.13 6.13
C VAL A 43 -5.67 0.99 5.21
N SER A 44 -4.91 0.03 5.71
CA SER A 44 -4.26 -1.03 4.92
C SER A 44 -3.61 -0.47 3.64
N GLY A 45 -2.87 0.65 3.77
CA GLY A 45 -2.17 1.33 2.68
C GLY A 45 -3.03 2.19 1.77
N VAL A 46 -4.32 2.36 2.07
CA VAL A 46 -5.21 3.25 1.32
C VAL A 46 -5.35 4.58 2.04
N CYS A 47 -4.98 5.69 1.42
CA CYS A 47 -5.18 7.03 1.96
C CYS A 47 -6.67 7.38 1.94
N LEU A 48 -7.25 7.59 3.10
CA LEU A 48 -8.63 7.99 3.29
C LEU A 48 -8.71 9.29 4.09
N THR A 49 -9.81 10.02 3.93
CA THR A 49 -10.11 11.18 4.75
C THR A 49 -11.01 10.77 5.91
N ALA A 50 -10.55 10.98 7.12
CA ALA A 50 -11.30 10.65 8.32
C ALA A 50 -12.46 11.61 8.53
N ILE A 51 -13.63 11.06 8.80
CA ILE A 51 -14.86 11.77 9.16
C ILE A 51 -15.53 11.06 10.34
N GLU A 52 -16.48 11.74 11.00
CA GLU A 52 -17.28 11.15 12.09
C GLU A 52 -16.42 10.43 13.15
N ILE A 53 -15.46 11.17 13.71
CA ILE A 53 -14.53 10.62 14.69
C ILE A 53 -15.23 10.54 16.06
N THR A 54 -15.12 9.38 16.69
CA THR A 54 -15.56 9.11 18.06
C THR A 54 -14.34 8.72 18.92
N PRO A 55 -14.45 8.58 20.22
CA PRO A 55 -13.33 8.11 21.05
C PRO A 55 -12.76 6.73 20.65
N THR A 56 -13.54 5.91 19.94
CA THR A 56 -13.18 4.51 19.65
C THR A 56 -13.24 4.14 18.17
N SER A 57 -13.68 5.05 17.29
CA SER A 57 -13.82 4.78 15.85
C SER A 57 -13.75 6.05 15.02
N PHE A 58 -13.48 5.90 13.75
CA PHE A 58 -13.69 6.91 12.72
C PHE A 58 -14.40 6.29 11.52
N ALA A 59 -15.02 7.12 10.70
CA ALA A 59 -15.54 6.73 9.41
C ALA A 59 -14.74 7.38 8.28
N ALA A 60 -14.83 6.82 7.09
CA ALA A 60 -14.27 7.40 5.87
C ALA A 60 -15.14 7.03 4.66
N ASP A 61 -15.41 8.00 3.79
CA ASP A 61 -16.11 7.75 2.54
C ASP A 61 -15.13 7.24 1.48
N LEU A 62 -15.56 6.23 0.74
CA LEU A 62 -14.76 5.56 -0.29
C LEU A 62 -15.24 5.99 -1.67
N ALA A 63 -14.37 6.63 -2.43
CA ALA A 63 -14.61 6.87 -3.84
C ALA A 63 -14.81 5.55 -4.61
N ALA A 64 -15.60 5.56 -5.68
CA ALA A 64 -15.89 4.37 -6.48
C ALA A 64 -14.61 3.72 -7.04
N GLU A 65 -13.62 4.53 -7.43
CA GLU A 65 -12.31 4.06 -7.89
C GLU A 65 -11.54 3.37 -6.77
N THR A 66 -11.47 3.97 -5.57
CA THR A 66 -10.82 3.38 -4.39
C THR A 66 -11.45 2.04 -4.03
N TRP A 67 -12.78 1.97 -4.02
CA TRP A 67 -13.48 0.71 -3.78
C TRP A 67 -13.12 -0.37 -4.80
N LYS A 68 -13.10 -0.02 -6.08
CA LYS A 68 -12.87 -0.98 -7.18
C LYS A 68 -11.42 -1.47 -7.23
N ARG A 69 -10.45 -0.60 -6.94
CA ARG A 69 -9.02 -0.86 -7.11
C ARG A 69 -8.34 -1.49 -5.91
N THR A 70 -9.00 -1.50 -4.76
CA THR A 70 -8.40 -1.96 -3.51
C THR A 70 -9.06 -3.24 -2.99
N SER A 71 -8.44 -3.87 -1.98
CA SER A 71 -8.99 -5.01 -1.25
C SER A 71 -10.36 -4.70 -0.60
N PHE A 72 -10.71 -3.41 -0.48
CA PHE A 72 -11.98 -2.97 0.10
C PHE A 72 -13.21 -3.45 -0.67
N SER A 73 -13.10 -3.75 -1.96
CA SER A 73 -14.18 -4.37 -2.74
C SER A 73 -14.65 -5.72 -2.18
N ARG A 74 -13.82 -6.38 -1.38
CA ARG A 74 -14.10 -7.67 -0.72
C ARG A 74 -14.06 -7.59 0.80
N ILE A 75 -13.87 -6.38 1.36
CA ILE A 75 -13.79 -6.20 2.81
C ILE A 75 -15.10 -6.57 3.50
N LYS A 76 -14.99 -7.14 4.70
CA LYS A 76 -16.13 -7.54 5.52
C LYS A 76 -16.00 -6.90 6.90
N LYS A 77 -17.11 -6.90 7.64
CA LYS A 77 -17.10 -6.58 9.07
C LYS A 77 -16.14 -7.51 9.80
N ASP A 78 -15.50 -7.01 10.84
CA ASP A 78 -14.54 -7.68 11.72
C ASP A 78 -13.17 -7.98 11.11
N VAL A 79 -12.91 -7.57 9.85
CA VAL A 79 -11.56 -7.63 9.26
C VAL A 79 -10.63 -6.66 9.97
N LEU A 80 -9.39 -7.10 10.22
CA LEU A 80 -8.33 -6.27 10.77
C LEU A 80 -7.66 -5.46 9.66
N VAL A 81 -7.40 -4.20 9.93
CA VAL A 81 -6.75 -3.26 8.99
C VAL A 81 -5.56 -2.57 9.66
N ASN A 82 -4.51 -2.36 8.92
CA ASN A 82 -3.35 -1.61 9.37
C ASN A 82 -3.63 -0.11 9.29
N LEU A 83 -3.23 0.64 10.30
CA LEU A 83 -3.47 2.08 10.39
C LEU A 83 -2.14 2.82 10.57
N GLU A 84 -1.99 3.94 9.86
CA GLU A 84 -0.87 4.87 9.98
C GLU A 84 -1.38 6.29 9.78
N LEU A 85 -0.97 7.22 10.65
CA LEU A 85 -1.21 8.66 10.47
C LEU A 85 -0.23 9.25 9.46
N PRO A 86 -0.55 10.39 8.83
CA PRO A 86 0.40 11.08 7.98
C PRO A 86 1.68 11.41 8.74
N MET A 87 2.81 11.18 8.08
CA MET A 87 4.11 11.54 8.64
C MET A 87 4.15 13.03 9.02
N ARG A 88 4.55 13.32 10.24
CA ARG A 88 4.78 14.70 10.70
C ARG A 88 5.98 15.30 9.97
N ALA A 89 5.97 16.63 9.76
CA ALA A 89 7.07 17.34 9.10
C ALA A 89 8.41 17.24 9.86
N ASP A 90 8.34 17.07 11.18
CA ASP A 90 9.48 16.86 12.08
C ASP A 90 9.69 15.37 12.44
N GLY A 91 8.93 14.47 11.82
CA GLY A 91 8.97 13.03 12.07
C GLY A 91 10.16 12.33 11.44
N ARG A 92 10.45 11.11 11.93
CA ARG A 92 11.47 10.26 11.32
C ARG A 92 10.89 9.52 10.12
N PHE A 93 11.67 9.40 9.07
CA PHE A 93 11.34 8.62 7.89
C PHE A 93 11.87 7.19 8.03
N GLY A 94 11.06 6.30 8.62
CA GLY A 94 11.49 4.96 9.02
C GLY A 94 11.33 3.86 7.96
N GLY A 95 10.51 4.09 6.93
CA GLY A 95 10.24 3.14 5.84
C GLY A 95 10.66 3.69 4.48
N HIS A 96 9.71 3.78 3.54
CA HIS A 96 9.89 4.45 2.25
C HIS A 96 8.73 5.39 1.96
N ILE A 97 8.77 6.16 0.87
CA ILE A 97 7.69 7.09 0.51
C ILE A 97 6.45 6.30 0.12
N VAL A 98 5.45 6.31 0.99
CA VAL A 98 4.13 5.73 0.76
C VAL A 98 3.11 6.85 0.65
N GLN A 99 2.38 6.87 -0.47
CA GLN A 99 1.36 7.91 -0.70
C GLN A 99 -0.02 7.51 -0.18
N GLY A 100 -0.25 6.20 -0.04
CA GLY A 100 -1.56 5.62 0.19
C GLY A 100 -2.38 5.49 -1.10
N HIS A 101 -1.71 5.52 -2.25
CA HIS A 101 -2.30 5.42 -3.58
C HIS A 101 -2.05 4.04 -4.16
N VAL A 102 -2.91 3.11 -3.78
CA VAL A 102 -2.82 1.70 -4.16
C VAL A 102 -2.82 1.52 -5.67
N ASP A 103 -1.80 0.86 -6.21
CA ASP A 103 -1.64 0.56 -7.63
C ASP A 103 -2.49 -0.62 -8.08
N GLY A 104 -2.72 -1.55 -7.18
CA GLY A 104 -3.51 -2.75 -7.44
C GLY A 104 -3.58 -3.67 -6.23
N THR A 105 -4.23 -4.79 -6.40
CA THR A 105 -4.31 -5.84 -5.37
C THR A 105 -3.52 -7.05 -5.78
N GLY A 106 -2.67 -7.53 -4.89
CA GLY A 106 -2.02 -8.83 -4.98
C GLY A 106 -2.83 -9.91 -4.25
N LYS A 107 -2.24 -11.09 -4.21
CA LYS A 107 -2.78 -12.24 -3.49
C LYS A 107 -1.83 -12.64 -2.38
N PHE A 108 -2.30 -12.71 -1.15
CA PHE A 108 -1.53 -13.30 -0.06
C PHE A 108 -1.38 -14.81 -0.30
N LEU A 109 -0.16 -15.32 -0.24
CA LEU A 109 0.13 -16.74 -0.45
C LEU A 109 0.44 -17.44 0.87
N ALA A 110 1.37 -16.89 1.65
CA ALA A 110 1.79 -17.48 2.92
C ALA A 110 2.55 -16.48 3.80
N LEU A 111 2.54 -16.74 5.09
CA LEU A 111 3.44 -16.15 6.10
C LEU A 111 4.06 -17.31 6.89
N ASP A 112 5.27 -17.72 6.49
CA ASP A 112 5.94 -18.88 7.06
C ASP A 112 7.10 -18.46 7.94
N GLN A 113 7.21 -19.06 9.12
CA GLN A 113 8.37 -18.84 9.97
C GLN A 113 9.62 -19.45 9.31
N VAL A 114 10.72 -18.73 9.34
CA VAL A 114 12.00 -19.19 8.83
C VAL A 114 12.53 -20.32 9.74
N ARG A 115 12.90 -21.44 9.14
CA ARG A 115 13.39 -22.59 9.91
C ARG A 115 14.67 -22.21 10.69
N GLY A 116 14.61 -22.33 11.99
CA GLY A 116 15.74 -22.03 12.87
C GLY A 116 15.95 -20.55 13.18
N ALA A 117 14.99 -19.68 12.82
CA ALA A 117 14.98 -18.25 13.14
C ALA A 117 13.60 -17.81 13.64
N GLU A 118 13.53 -16.61 14.21
CA GLU A 118 12.26 -16.01 14.62
C GLU A 118 11.57 -15.23 13.50
N ASP A 119 12.27 -14.92 12.41
CA ASP A 119 11.81 -14.19 11.26
C ASP A 119 10.79 -14.96 10.42
N TYR A 120 10.11 -14.27 9.53
CA TYR A 120 9.09 -14.83 8.65
C TYR A 120 9.34 -14.48 7.18
N TRP A 121 8.93 -15.39 6.29
CA TRP A 121 8.78 -15.12 4.87
C TRP A 121 7.33 -14.79 4.56
N LEU A 122 7.08 -13.54 4.18
CA LEU A 122 5.82 -13.12 3.58
C LEU A 122 5.89 -13.38 2.08
N ARG A 123 5.00 -14.21 1.56
CA ARG A 123 4.88 -14.50 0.14
C ARG A 123 3.59 -13.98 -0.41
N ILE A 124 3.67 -13.24 -1.50
CA ILE A 124 2.53 -12.72 -2.24
C ILE A 124 2.68 -12.97 -3.72
N GLU A 125 1.56 -12.98 -4.43
CA GLU A 125 1.53 -12.91 -5.89
C GLU A 125 1.07 -11.50 -6.28
N ILE A 126 1.85 -10.81 -7.11
CA ILE A 126 1.56 -9.46 -7.58
C ILE A 126 1.02 -9.50 -9.01
N PRO A 127 0.22 -8.50 -9.44
CA PRO A 127 -0.19 -8.35 -10.83
C PRO A 127 1.04 -8.23 -11.76
N PRO A 128 1.02 -8.87 -12.95
CA PRO A 128 2.16 -8.85 -13.89
C PRO A 128 2.61 -7.43 -14.26
N GLU A 129 1.66 -6.49 -14.37
CA GLU A 129 1.93 -5.09 -14.70
C GLU A 129 2.72 -4.35 -13.62
N LEU A 130 2.68 -4.80 -12.36
CA LEU A 130 3.43 -4.22 -11.26
C LEU A 130 4.85 -4.83 -11.11
N ALA A 131 5.10 -6.01 -11.69
CA ALA A 131 6.35 -6.74 -11.51
C ALA A 131 7.59 -5.93 -11.95
N ARG A 132 7.45 -5.09 -12.99
CA ARG A 132 8.55 -4.24 -13.50
C ARG A 132 9.02 -3.15 -12.55
N TYR A 133 8.21 -2.79 -11.55
CA TYR A 133 8.55 -1.80 -10.52
C TYR A 133 9.13 -2.42 -9.26
N VAL A 134 9.07 -3.75 -9.14
CA VAL A 134 9.54 -4.47 -7.94
C VAL A 134 10.91 -5.02 -8.22
N ILE A 135 11.89 -4.65 -7.39
CA ILE A 135 13.29 -5.08 -7.56
C ILE A 135 13.81 -5.78 -6.31
N PHE A 136 14.77 -6.70 -6.48
CA PHE A 136 15.47 -7.32 -5.36
C PHE A 136 16.11 -6.26 -4.46
N LYS A 137 15.91 -6.37 -3.15
CA LYS A 137 16.33 -5.39 -2.13
C LYS A 137 15.69 -4.01 -2.26
N GLY A 138 14.71 -3.83 -3.15
CA GLY A 138 13.86 -2.64 -3.19
C GLY A 138 12.77 -2.67 -2.13
N SER A 139 12.05 -1.55 -2.04
CA SER A 139 10.89 -1.40 -1.16
C SER A 139 9.59 -1.73 -1.91
N LEU A 140 8.65 -2.30 -1.19
CA LEU A 140 7.27 -2.51 -1.65
C LEU A 140 6.34 -2.26 -0.47
N CYS A 141 5.24 -1.56 -0.71
CA CYS A 141 4.20 -1.38 0.30
C CYS A 141 3.12 -2.45 0.12
N ILE A 142 2.92 -3.29 1.15
CA ILE A 142 1.92 -4.37 1.19
C ILE A 142 1.00 -4.13 2.38
N GLU A 143 -0.30 -3.95 2.15
CA GLU A 143 -1.27 -3.63 3.22
C GLU A 143 -0.85 -2.41 4.07
N GLY A 144 -0.18 -1.43 3.46
CA GLY A 144 0.37 -0.27 4.14
C GLY A 144 1.74 -0.50 4.81
N ILE A 145 2.25 -1.71 4.80
CA ILE A 145 3.52 -2.07 5.45
C ILE A 145 4.67 -1.88 4.46
N SER A 146 5.67 -1.06 4.81
CA SER A 146 6.93 -0.96 4.08
C SER A 146 7.75 -2.23 4.30
N VAL A 147 7.99 -2.98 3.25
CA VAL A 147 8.78 -4.23 3.32
C VAL A 147 9.93 -4.21 2.33
N THR A 148 11.00 -4.92 2.67
CA THR A 148 12.13 -5.13 1.76
C THR A 148 11.94 -6.44 1.00
N VAL A 149 12.04 -6.36 -0.32
CA VAL A 149 11.94 -7.52 -1.22
C VAL A 149 13.18 -8.40 -1.08
N ALA A 150 12.99 -9.63 -0.62
CA ALA A 150 14.06 -10.60 -0.43
C ALA A 150 14.23 -11.55 -1.62
N GLN A 151 13.16 -11.78 -2.42
CA GLN A 151 13.20 -12.65 -3.60
C GLN A 151 12.06 -12.30 -4.55
N ILE A 152 12.30 -12.47 -5.85
CA ILE A 152 11.31 -12.28 -6.91
C ILE A 152 11.44 -13.45 -7.88
N GLU A 153 10.32 -14.12 -8.16
CA GLU A 153 10.21 -15.19 -9.16
C GLU A 153 8.97 -14.93 -10.02
N GLY A 154 9.18 -14.29 -11.15
CA GLY A 154 8.07 -13.84 -12.00
C GLY A 154 7.16 -12.84 -11.27
N THR A 155 5.94 -13.26 -10.96
CA THR A 155 4.95 -12.47 -10.19
C THR A 155 4.95 -12.81 -8.69
N LYS A 156 5.75 -13.77 -8.25
CA LYS A 156 5.84 -14.13 -6.84
C LYS A 156 6.93 -13.33 -6.15
N VAL A 157 6.55 -12.61 -5.12
CA VAL A 157 7.44 -11.78 -4.31
C VAL A 157 7.50 -12.35 -2.90
N THR A 158 8.73 -12.46 -2.37
CA THR A 158 8.99 -12.85 -0.99
C THR A 158 9.64 -11.68 -0.26
N ALA A 159 9.10 -11.29 0.89
CA ALA A 159 9.67 -10.28 1.78
C ALA A 159 10.07 -10.91 3.12
N ALA A 160 11.18 -10.42 3.70
CA ALA A 160 11.60 -10.79 5.04
C ALA A 160 10.88 -9.93 6.07
N ILE A 161 10.22 -10.55 7.03
CA ILE A 161 9.41 -9.90 8.06
C ILE A 161 9.92 -10.29 9.44
N ILE A 162 10.24 -9.31 10.27
CA ILE A 162 10.66 -9.54 11.66
C ILE A 162 9.44 -9.83 12.57
N PRO A 163 9.62 -10.54 13.70
CA PRO A 163 8.53 -10.88 14.61
C PRO A 163 7.72 -9.68 15.09
N HIS A 164 8.38 -8.54 15.30
CA HIS A 164 7.72 -7.30 15.71
C HIS A 164 6.68 -6.85 14.68
N THR A 165 7.04 -6.81 13.39
CA THR A 165 6.13 -6.43 12.30
C THR A 165 4.93 -7.38 12.22
N VAL A 166 5.17 -8.69 12.35
CA VAL A 166 4.08 -9.69 12.37
C VAL A 166 3.13 -9.46 13.55
N LYS A 167 3.64 -9.05 14.70
CA LYS A 167 2.85 -8.76 15.92
C LYS A 167 2.04 -7.47 15.78
N MET A 168 2.61 -6.45 15.13
CA MET A 168 2.05 -5.09 15.10
C MET A 168 1.19 -4.82 13.85
N THR A 169 0.92 -5.84 13.03
CA THR A 169 0.17 -5.70 11.78
C THR A 169 -0.90 -6.77 11.62
N ASN A 170 -1.75 -6.61 10.61
CA ASN A 170 -2.81 -7.57 10.27
C ASN A 170 -2.31 -8.88 9.64
N LEU A 171 -1.01 -9.03 9.37
CA LEU A 171 -0.46 -10.16 8.58
C LEU A 171 -0.88 -11.54 9.10
N LYS A 172 -0.96 -11.73 10.42
CA LYS A 172 -1.40 -13.01 11.00
C LYS A 172 -2.86 -13.35 10.73
N SER A 173 -3.69 -12.37 10.42
CA SER A 173 -5.11 -12.57 10.15
C SER A 173 -5.42 -12.96 8.70
N LEU A 174 -4.44 -12.76 7.80
CA LEU A 174 -4.58 -13.07 6.38
C LEU A 174 -4.55 -14.57 6.13
N LYS A 175 -5.32 -15.00 5.13
CA LYS A 175 -5.40 -16.38 4.66
C LYS A 175 -4.96 -16.47 3.21
N ALA A 176 -4.41 -17.62 2.83
CA ALA A 176 -4.02 -17.85 1.44
C ALA A 176 -5.20 -17.55 0.48
N GLY A 177 -4.94 -16.71 -0.52
CA GLY A 177 -5.93 -16.22 -1.47
C GLY A 177 -6.57 -14.87 -1.10
N ASP A 178 -6.35 -14.35 0.10
CA ASP A 178 -6.87 -13.02 0.47
C ASP A 178 -6.22 -11.93 -0.41
N PRO A 179 -7.00 -10.93 -0.86
CA PRO A 179 -6.46 -9.80 -1.57
C PRO A 179 -5.67 -8.92 -0.60
N VAL A 180 -4.52 -8.41 -1.05
CA VAL A 180 -3.68 -7.44 -0.34
C VAL A 180 -3.45 -6.21 -1.19
N ASN A 181 -3.55 -5.02 -0.59
CA ASN A 181 -3.27 -3.77 -1.27
C ASN A 181 -1.77 -3.63 -1.54
N LEU A 182 -1.44 -3.17 -2.74
CA LEU A 182 -0.06 -2.97 -3.18
C LEU A 182 0.14 -1.53 -3.65
N GLU A 183 1.20 -0.90 -3.15
CA GLU A 183 1.73 0.33 -3.70
C GLU A 183 3.21 0.12 -3.99
N VAL A 184 3.62 0.27 -5.26
CA VAL A 184 5.02 0.18 -5.66
C VAL A 184 5.74 1.48 -5.33
N ASP A 185 7.06 1.43 -5.16
CA ASP A 185 7.85 2.61 -4.89
C ASP A 185 7.64 3.66 -5.99
N MET A 186 7.21 4.86 -5.59
CA MET A 186 6.90 5.95 -6.52
C MET A 186 8.12 6.37 -7.34
N VAL A 187 9.33 6.20 -6.83
CA VAL A 187 10.58 6.51 -7.57
C VAL A 187 10.65 5.69 -8.85
N ALA A 188 10.29 4.39 -8.79
CA ALA A 188 10.29 3.52 -9.97
C ALA A 188 9.32 4.03 -11.07
N LYS A 189 8.17 4.57 -10.69
CA LYS A 189 7.19 5.16 -11.64
C LYS A 189 7.74 6.42 -12.30
N TYR A 190 8.40 7.29 -11.53
CA TYR A 190 9.02 8.50 -12.08
C TYR A 190 10.16 8.18 -13.03
N VAL A 191 11.04 7.23 -12.67
CA VAL A 191 12.13 6.77 -13.53
C VAL A 191 11.58 6.23 -14.85
N GLU A 192 10.57 5.36 -14.79
CA GLU A 192 9.94 4.85 -16.01
C GLU A 192 9.36 5.97 -16.89
N LYS A 193 8.67 6.94 -16.30
CA LYS A 193 8.10 8.07 -17.03
C LYS A 193 9.17 8.91 -17.73
N MET A 194 10.29 9.16 -17.05
CA MET A 194 11.43 9.92 -17.61
C MET A 194 12.06 9.18 -18.79
N LEU A 195 12.32 7.88 -18.64
CA LEU A 195 12.91 7.07 -19.71
C LEU A 195 12.00 6.97 -20.94
N ARG A 196 10.70 6.87 -20.76
CA ARG A 196 9.73 6.87 -21.87
C ARG A 196 9.59 8.23 -22.55
N GLY A 197 9.74 9.34 -21.81
CA GLY A 197 9.66 10.70 -22.34
C GLY A 197 10.83 11.03 -23.27
N GLU A 198 12.03 10.56 -22.96
CA GLU A 198 13.22 10.75 -23.78
C GLU A 198 13.14 9.98 -25.11
N SER A 199 12.54 8.80 -25.12
CA SER A 199 12.38 7.99 -26.35
C SER A 199 11.47 8.65 -27.38
N ALA A 200 10.50 9.48 -26.97
CA ALA A 200 9.59 10.17 -27.89
C ALA A 200 10.23 11.38 -28.61
N ASN A 201 11.33 11.95 -28.01
CA ASN A 201 12.00 13.14 -28.57
C ASN A 201 13.40 12.88 -29.14
N SER A 202 13.95 11.68 -28.97
CA SER A 202 15.33 11.37 -29.33
C SER A 202 15.51 10.56 -30.63
N ALA A 203 14.46 10.36 -31.40
CA ALA A 203 14.61 9.73 -32.73
C ALA A 203 15.35 10.70 -33.65
N LEU A 204 16.66 10.53 -33.77
CA LEU A 204 17.47 11.08 -34.84
C LEU A 204 16.98 10.39 -36.14
N THR A 205 16.07 11.06 -36.86
CA THR A 205 15.64 10.60 -38.19
C THR A 205 16.45 11.31 -39.26
N VAL A 206 16.69 10.64 -40.38
CA VAL A 206 17.38 11.24 -41.55
C VAL A 206 16.67 12.54 -41.96
N GLU A 207 15.33 12.58 -41.90
CA GLU A 207 14.53 13.76 -42.19
C GLU A 207 14.81 14.93 -41.25
N ARG A 208 15.07 14.65 -39.98
CA ARG A 208 15.43 15.67 -38.99
C ARG A 208 16.85 16.19 -39.22
N LEU A 209 17.79 15.30 -39.52
CA LEU A 209 19.16 15.71 -39.87
C LEU A 209 19.17 16.60 -41.11
N VAL A 210 18.50 16.22 -42.20
CA VAL A 210 18.40 17.04 -43.42
C VAL A 210 17.74 18.39 -43.16
N ARG A 211 16.71 18.45 -42.31
CA ARG A 211 16.04 19.70 -41.96
C ARG A 211 16.91 20.61 -41.09
N GLU A 212 17.78 20.04 -40.26
CA GLU A 212 18.73 20.76 -39.40
C GLU A 212 20.07 21.09 -40.11
N GLY A 213 20.22 20.70 -41.40
CA GLY A 213 21.33 21.10 -42.27
C GLY A 213 22.53 20.15 -42.24
N PHE A 214 22.36 18.90 -41.84
CA PHE A 214 23.33 17.81 -41.89
C PHE A 214 23.09 16.86 -43.08
#